data_9501bca18a3d6daa6626e1111886138a
#
_entry.id   9501bca18a3d6daa6626e1111886138a
#
_cell.length_a   1.000
_cell.length_b   1.000
_cell.length_c   1.000
_cell.angle_alpha   90.00
_cell.angle_beta   90.00
_cell.angle_gamma   90.00
#
_symmetry.space_group_name_H-M   'P 1'
#
loop_
_entity.id
_entity.type
_entity.pdbx_description
1 polymer ?
#
loop_
_entity_poly.entity_id
_entity_poly.type
_entity_poly.pdbx_seq_one_letter_code
_entity_poly.pdbx_strand_id
1 'polypeptide(L)'
;MTPKHLEPITAKLRRAGAEVEEFDDAVRVRRTGDILPLKINTMPHPGFPTDMQPLMGVLLSVAKGTSTVTESVWDNRFRYVDELRKMGASVQVDGQVAVFEGVEKLSPAPLRASDLRAGAAMVVAALMADGTSEIEEIGHIERGYENIVEKLRGLGADISKVERVPAALEQAL
;
A
#
# COMPACT_ATOMS: atom_id res chain seq x y z
N MET A 1 16.74 -0.69 -13.56
CA MET A 1 16.72 -1.55 -12.37
C MET A 1 17.15 -2.97 -12.74
N THR A 2 17.45 -3.84 -11.78
CA THR A 2 17.78 -5.24 -12.07
C THR A 2 16.56 -6.12 -11.70
N PRO A 3 15.83 -6.66 -12.69
CA PRO A 3 14.57 -7.42 -12.44
C PRO A 3 14.74 -8.57 -11.46
N LYS A 4 15.88 -9.25 -11.51
CA LYS A 4 16.23 -10.35 -10.60
C LYS A 4 16.08 -10.00 -9.10
N HIS A 5 16.29 -8.73 -8.74
CA HIS A 5 16.12 -8.28 -7.35
C HIS A 5 14.65 -8.15 -6.94
N LEU A 6 13.73 -8.12 -7.91
CA LEU A 6 12.28 -8.01 -7.68
C LEU A 6 11.56 -9.36 -7.77
N GLU A 7 12.27 -10.46 -8.03
CA GLU A 7 11.68 -11.78 -8.25
C GLU A 7 10.65 -12.19 -7.18
N PRO A 8 10.89 -12.02 -5.87
CA PRO A 8 9.89 -12.37 -4.86
C PRO A 8 8.58 -11.57 -4.99
N ILE A 9 8.67 -10.32 -5.49
CA ILE A 9 7.53 -9.43 -5.69
C ILE A 9 6.81 -9.78 -6.99
N THR A 10 7.55 -9.86 -8.11
CA THR A 10 6.98 -10.17 -9.44
C THR A 10 6.32 -11.54 -9.46
N ALA A 11 6.90 -12.55 -8.78
CA ALA A 11 6.28 -13.85 -8.63
C ALA A 11 4.91 -13.79 -7.90
N LYS A 12 4.78 -12.96 -6.86
CA LYS A 12 3.49 -12.76 -6.17
C LYS A 12 2.49 -12.01 -7.04
N LEU A 13 2.93 -10.99 -7.78
CA LEU A 13 2.06 -10.26 -8.70
C LEU A 13 1.53 -11.16 -9.82
N ARG A 14 2.36 -12.03 -10.41
CA ARG A 14 1.90 -13.05 -11.38
C ARG A 14 0.85 -13.98 -10.77
N ARG A 15 1.08 -14.44 -9.54
CA ARG A 15 0.11 -15.30 -8.83
C ARG A 15 -1.17 -14.56 -8.47
N ALA A 16 -1.14 -13.25 -8.28
CA ALA A 16 -2.32 -12.40 -8.12
C ALA A 16 -3.08 -12.16 -9.43
N GLY A 17 -2.62 -12.71 -10.56
CA GLY A 17 -3.26 -12.56 -11.87
C GLY A 17 -2.75 -11.39 -12.70
N ALA A 18 -1.69 -10.72 -12.29
CA ALA A 18 -1.06 -9.68 -13.11
C ALA A 18 -0.19 -10.30 -14.21
N GLU A 19 -0.20 -9.67 -15.36
CA GLU A 19 0.80 -9.90 -16.40
C GLU A 19 2.09 -9.18 -16.03
N VAL A 20 3.20 -9.90 -16.02
CA VAL A 20 4.52 -9.37 -15.66
C VAL A 20 5.53 -9.75 -16.72
N GLU A 21 6.03 -8.76 -17.42
CA GLU A 21 7.11 -8.86 -18.41
C GLU A 21 8.41 -8.33 -17.80
N GLU A 22 9.47 -9.10 -17.92
CA GLU A 22 10.81 -8.71 -17.44
C GLU A 22 11.72 -8.45 -18.64
N PHE A 23 12.40 -7.30 -18.61
CA PHE A 23 13.40 -6.87 -19.57
C PHE A 23 14.76 -6.80 -18.88
N ASP A 24 15.82 -6.45 -19.56
CA ASP A 24 17.17 -6.41 -19.00
C ASP A 24 17.28 -5.45 -17.79
N ASP A 25 16.62 -4.30 -17.86
CA ASP A 25 16.70 -3.22 -16.88
C ASP A 25 15.33 -2.71 -16.39
N ALA A 26 14.23 -3.34 -16.80
CA ALA A 26 12.87 -2.91 -16.51
C ALA A 26 11.93 -4.09 -16.23
N VAL A 27 10.84 -3.79 -15.53
CA VAL A 27 9.72 -4.70 -15.34
C VAL A 27 8.44 -3.96 -15.71
N ARG A 28 7.62 -4.56 -16.56
CA ARG A 28 6.28 -4.10 -16.87
C ARG A 28 5.27 -4.95 -16.13
N VAL A 29 4.37 -4.29 -15.41
CA VAL A 29 3.27 -4.96 -14.72
C VAL A 29 1.95 -4.40 -15.24
N ARG A 30 1.02 -5.29 -15.61
CA ARG A 30 -0.31 -4.92 -16.08
C ARG A 30 -1.37 -5.76 -15.39
N ARG A 31 -2.42 -5.09 -14.90
CA ARG A 31 -3.64 -5.77 -14.46
C ARG A 31 -4.43 -6.22 -15.70
N THR A 32 -4.79 -7.50 -15.77
CA THR A 32 -5.54 -8.10 -16.91
C THR A 32 -6.94 -8.56 -16.51
N GLY A 33 -7.25 -8.57 -15.23
CA GLY A 33 -8.54 -9.06 -14.73
C GLY A 33 -8.70 -8.84 -13.22
N ASP A 34 -9.36 -9.77 -12.58
CA ASP A 34 -9.56 -9.76 -11.14
C ASP A 34 -8.25 -10.06 -10.43
N ILE A 35 -8.08 -9.43 -9.26
CA ILE A 35 -6.96 -9.73 -8.37
C ILE A 35 -7.32 -11.00 -7.60
N LEU A 36 -6.46 -12.00 -7.70
CA LEU A 36 -6.63 -13.29 -7.04
C LEU A 36 -6.06 -13.27 -5.62
N PRO A 37 -6.66 -14.02 -4.68
CA PRO A 37 -6.19 -14.08 -3.31
C PRO A 37 -4.86 -14.82 -3.20
N LEU A 38 -4.02 -14.40 -2.24
CA LEU A 38 -2.68 -14.93 -2.02
C LEU A 38 -2.43 -15.34 -0.58
N LYS A 39 -1.46 -16.24 -0.43
CA LYS A 39 -0.74 -16.47 0.83
C LYS A 39 0.65 -15.85 0.72
N ILE A 40 0.97 -14.94 1.62
CA ILE A 40 2.28 -14.26 1.69
C ILE A 40 2.90 -14.53 3.04
N ASN A 41 4.19 -14.91 3.03
CA ASN A 41 5.03 -14.92 4.20
C ASN A 41 6.19 -13.98 3.94
N THR A 42 6.39 -13.00 4.82
CA THR A 42 7.59 -12.19 4.76
C THR A 42 8.78 -12.99 5.25
N MET A 43 9.90 -12.83 4.59
CA MET A 43 11.15 -13.52 4.91
C MET A 43 12.34 -12.63 4.59
N PRO A 44 13.48 -12.82 5.26
CA PRO A 44 14.74 -12.21 4.83
C PRO A 44 15.05 -12.54 3.37
N HIS A 45 15.83 -11.67 2.71
CA HIS A 45 16.28 -11.93 1.34
C HIS A 45 16.88 -13.34 1.19
N PRO A 46 16.52 -14.12 0.14
CA PRO A 46 15.74 -13.76 -1.06
C PRO A 46 14.22 -13.96 -0.96
N GLY A 47 13.63 -14.01 0.25
CA GLY A 47 12.20 -14.14 0.43
C GLY A 47 11.41 -12.85 0.14
N PHE A 48 10.09 -12.90 0.40
CA PHE A 48 9.23 -11.74 0.20
C PHE A 48 9.55 -10.65 1.24
N PRO A 49 9.94 -9.43 0.82
CA PRO A 49 10.43 -8.41 1.74
C PRO A 49 9.32 -7.82 2.60
N THR A 50 9.59 -7.67 3.91
CA THR A 50 8.67 -7.05 4.87
C THR A 50 8.30 -5.62 4.49
N ASP A 51 9.17 -4.89 3.81
CA ASP A 51 8.90 -3.52 3.35
C ASP A 51 7.80 -3.44 2.28
N MET A 52 7.57 -4.50 1.54
CA MET A 52 6.48 -4.60 0.57
C MET A 52 5.17 -5.11 1.15
N GLN A 53 5.19 -5.56 2.41
CA GLN A 53 4.04 -6.17 3.06
C GLN A 53 2.85 -5.21 3.15
N PRO A 54 2.97 -3.92 3.55
CA PRO A 54 1.83 -3.00 3.60
C PRO A 54 1.23 -2.71 2.22
N LEU A 55 2.05 -2.54 1.20
CA LEU A 55 1.59 -2.32 -0.18
C LEU A 55 0.84 -3.55 -0.72
N MET A 56 1.34 -4.75 -0.38
CA MET A 56 0.64 -5.97 -0.75
C MET A 56 -0.68 -6.13 0.02
N GLY A 57 -0.73 -5.73 1.30
CA GLY A 57 -1.96 -5.68 2.08
C GLY A 57 -3.04 -4.81 1.43
N VAL A 58 -2.67 -3.65 0.88
CA VAL A 58 -3.59 -2.81 0.10
C VAL A 58 -4.12 -3.56 -1.13
N LEU A 59 -3.26 -4.21 -1.90
CA LEU A 59 -3.67 -5.02 -3.06
C LEU A 59 -4.64 -6.13 -2.65
N LEU A 60 -4.33 -6.85 -1.58
CA LEU A 60 -5.13 -7.97 -1.10
C LEU A 60 -6.47 -7.56 -0.49
N SER A 61 -6.61 -6.30 -0.06
CA SER A 61 -7.89 -5.76 0.42
C SER A 61 -8.98 -5.75 -0.66
N VAL A 62 -8.61 -5.80 -1.94
CA VAL A 62 -9.55 -5.84 -3.06
C VAL A 62 -9.40 -7.10 -3.92
N ALA A 63 -8.71 -8.12 -3.42
CA ALA A 63 -8.59 -9.40 -4.10
C ALA A 63 -9.89 -10.20 -3.99
N LYS A 64 -10.30 -10.92 -5.02
CA LYS A 64 -11.53 -11.75 -5.00
C LYS A 64 -11.33 -13.03 -4.18
N GLY A 65 -11.57 -12.94 -2.88
CA GLY A 65 -11.50 -14.05 -1.93
C GLY A 65 -10.64 -13.73 -0.71
N THR A 66 -10.28 -14.76 0.03
CA THR A 66 -9.54 -14.67 1.29
C THR A 66 -8.04 -14.78 1.05
N SER A 67 -7.29 -13.79 1.51
CA SER A 67 -5.83 -13.79 1.49
C SER A 67 -5.26 -13.80 2.90
N THR A 68 -4.07 -14.37 3.06
CA THR A 68 -3.35 -14.37 4.34
C THR A 68 -1.96 -13.79 4.18
N VAL A 69 -1.55 -12.98 5.15
CA VAL A 69 -0.21 -12.43 5.25
C VAL A 69 0.37 -12.81 6.60
N THR A 70 1.47 -13.53 6.61
CA THR A 70 2.25 -13.82 7.81
C THR A 70 3.50 -12.95 7.81
N GLU A 71 3.66 -12.13 8.85
CA GLU A 71 4.82 -11.30 9.06
C GLU A 71 5.82 -12.01 9.97
N SER A 72 6.96 -12.41 9.41
CA SER A 72 7.95 -13.20 10.14
C SER A 72 9.25 -12.45 10.42
N VAL A 73 9.34 -11.19 10.00
CA VAL A 73 10.58 -10.41 10.06
C VAL A 73 10.49 -9.28 11.07
N TRP A 74 9.32 -8.61 11.15
CA TRP A 74 9.19 -7.39 11.91
C TRP A 74 7.94 -7.40 12.80
N ASP A 75 8.09 -7.08 14.07
CA ASP A 75 6.97 -6.98 15.00
C ASP A 75 6.10 -5.74 14.72
N ASN A 76 4.79 -5.85 15.01
CA ASN A 76 3.82 -4.74 14.87
C ASN A 76 3.75 -4.11 13.47
N ARG A 77 4.01 -4.87 12.40
CA ARG A 77 3.97 -4.36 11.03
C ARG A 77 2.55 -4.06 10.54
N PHE A 78 1.52 -4.57 11.18
CA PHE A 78 0.12 -4.44 10.77
C PHE A 78 -0.59 -3.16 11.25
N ARG A 79 0.11 -2.16 11.77
CA ARG A 79 -0.49 -0.89 12.22
C ARG A 79 -1.31 -0.18 11.14
N TYR A 80 -0.93 -0.29 9.88
CA TYR A 80 -1.65 0.29 8.74
C TYR A 80 -3.03 -0.34 8.51
N VAL A 81 -3.30 -1.51 9.06
CA VAL A 81 -4.58 -2.21 8.91
C VAL A 81 -5.73 -1.39 9.51
N ASP A 82 -5.50 -0.68 10.60
CA ASP A 82 -6.54 0.18 11.18
C ASP A 82 -6.91 1.32 10.24
N GLU A 83 -5.95 1.84 9.49
CA GLU A 83 -6.21 2.85 8.45
C GLU A 83 -6.97 2.24 7.26
N LEU A 84 -6.62 1.04 6.82
CA LEU A 84 -7.36 0.34 5.77
C LEU A 84 -8.81 0.03 6.18
N ARG A 85 -9.04 -0.31 7.46
CA ARG A 85 -10.40 -0.52 7.99
C ARG A 85 -11.25 0.74 7.90
N LYS A 86 -10.69 1.94 8.11
CA LYS A 86 -11.40 3.22 7.89
C LYS A 86 -11.86 3.37 6.43
N MET A 87 -11.11 2.79 5.50
CA MET A 87 -11.46 2.76 4.08
C MET A 87 -12.43 1.62 3.70
N GLY A 88 -12.93 0.87 4.68
CA GLY A 88 -13.87 -0.23 4.46
C GLY A 88 -13.22 -1.58 4.17
N ALA A 89 -11.91 -1.73 4.32
CA ALA A 89 -11.25 -3.02 4.16
C ALA A 89 -11.66 -4.01 5.28
N SER A 90 -11.92 -5.26 4.90
CA SER A 90 -12.21 -6.34 5.84
C SER A 90 -10.92 -7.11 6.15
N VAL A 91 -10.32 -6.81 7.30
CA VAL A 91 -9.05 -7.41 7.72
C VAL A 91 -9.10 -7.79 9.18
N GLN A 92 -8.68 -9.02 9.49
CA GLN A 92 -8.49 -9.50 10.85
C GLN A 92 -7.00 -9.73 11.09
N VAL A 93 -6.49 -9.29 12.24
CA VAL A 93 -5.10 -9.49 12.65
C VAL A 93 -5.06 -10.27 13.95
N ASP A 94 -4.30 -11.35 13.94
CA ASP A 94 -4.00 -12.17 15.11
C ASP A 94 -2.48 -12.40 15.18
N GLY A 95 -1.83 -11.73 16.11
CA GLY A 95 -0.38 -11.78 16.27
C GLY A 95 0.36 -11.35 14.99
N GLN A 96 1.06 -12.29 14.41
CA GLN A 96 1.85 -12.10 13.18
C GLN A 96 1.10 -12.50 11.90
N VAL A 97 -0.21 -12.74 11.97
CA VAL A 97 -1.02 -13.14 10.83
C VAL A 97 -2.14 -12.14 10.60
N ALA A 98 -2.28 -11.68 9.38
CA ALA A 98 -3.44 -10.91 8.93
C ALA A 98 -4.22 -11.70 7.86
N VAL A 99 -5.53 -11.73 8.02
CA VAL A 99 -6.48 -12.32 7.07
C VAL A 99 -7.26 -11.20 6.41
N PHE A 100 -7.18 -11.11 5.10
CA PHE A 100 -7.86 -10.14 4.26
C PHE A 100 -9.02 -10.82 3.54
N GLU A 101 -10.24 -10.36 3.79
CA GLU A 101 -11.40 -10.68 2.97
C GLU A 101 -11.55 -9.56 1.94
N GLY A 102 -11.38 -9.90 0.66
CA GLY A 102 -11.39 -8.88 -0.39
C GLY A 102 -12.74 -8.20 -0.52
N VAL A 103 -12.73 -6.86 -0.56
CA VAL A 103 -13.91 -6.03 -0.81
C VAL A 103 -13.92 -5.57 -2.27
N GLU A 104 -15.08 -5.16 -2.77
CA GLU A 104 -15.23 -4.69 -4.16
C GLU A 104 -14.39 -3.45 -4.41
N LYS A 105 -14.39 -2.49 -3.46
CA LYS A 105 -13.64 -1.24 -3.52
C LYS A 105 -13.37 -0.69 -2.12
N LEU A 106 -12.33 0.13 -2.02
CA LEU A 106 -12.07 0.96 -0.84
C LEU A 106 -12.82 2.29 -0.96
N SER A 107 -13.23 2.84 0.18
CA SER A 107 -13.86 4.16 0.29
C SER A 107 -12.85 5.21 0.74
N PRO A 108 -13.01 6.48 0.34
CA PRO A 108 -12.15 7.55 0.82
C PRO A 108 -12.30 7.74 2.33
N ALA A 109 -11.21 8.10 3.01
CA ALA A 109 -11.20 8.31 4.45
C ALA A 109 -10.07 9.26 4.87
N PRO A 110 -10.18 9.89 6.06
CA PRO A 110 -9.04 10.52 6.70
C PRO A 110 -8.08 9.45 7.25
N LEU A 111 -6.82 9.51 6.84
CA LEU A 111 -5.79 8.51 7.11
C LEU A 111 -4.58 9.14 7.81
N ARG A 112 -3.76 8.30 8.46
CA ARG A 112 -2.50 8.72 9.08
C ARG A 112 -1.34 7.87 8.58
N ALA A 113 -0.24 8.52 8.26
CA ALA A 113 1.00 7.83 7.92
C ALA A 113 1.73 7.44 9.21
N SER A 114 1.50 6.23 9.73
CA SER A 114 2.10 5.77 10.99
C SER A 114 3.61 5.50 10.90
N ASP A 115 4.10 5.19 9.73
CA ASP A 115 5.51 5.00 9.39
C ASP A 115 5.74 5.18 7.88
N LEU A 116 6.99 5.06 7.45
CA LEU A 116 7.38 5.25 6.05
C LEU A 116 6.66 4.30 5.08
N ARG A 117 6.60 2.99 5.40
CA ARG A 117 6.03 1.96 4.50
C ARG A 117 4.51 1.96 4.56
N ALA A 118 3.96 2.08 5.77
CA ALA A 118 2.53 2.25 5.98
C ALA A 118 2.02 3.52 5.28
N GLY A 119 2.72 4.64 5.43
CA GLY A 119 2.36 5.90 4.76
C GLY A 119 2.32 5.77 3.23
N ALA A 120 3.32 5.17 2.62
CA ALA A 120 3.32 4.92 1.18
C ALA A 120 2.17 3.99 0.76
N ALA A 121 1.86 2.97 1.55
CA ALA A 121 0.73 2.09 1.29
C ALA A 121 -0.61 2.83 1.36
N MET A 122 -0.76 3.78 2.32
CA MET A 122 -1.97 4.61 2.41
C MET A 122 -2.12 5.55 1.21
N VAL A 123 -1.03 6.07 0.67
CA VAL A 123 -1.08 6.85 -0.59
C VAL A 123 -1.63 5.99 -1.74
N VAL A 124 -1.15 4.76 -1.88
CA VAL A 124 -1.66 3.83 -2.91
C VAL A 124 -3.13 3.49 -2.66
N ALA A 125 -3.52 3.21 -1.41
CA ALA A 125 -4.91 2.91 -1.05
C ALA A 125 -5.84 4.09 -1.37
N ALA A 126 -5.42 5.33 -1.06
CA ALA A 126 -6.16 6.55 -1.37
C ALA A 126 -6.35 6.74 -2.88
N LEU A 127 -5.32 6.46 -3.69
CA LEU A 127 -5.40 6.52 -5.15
C LEU A 127 -6.31 5.43 -5.77
N MET A 128 -6.60 4.36 -5.02
CA MET A 128 -7.52 3.29 -5.45
C MET A 128 -8.99 3.59 -5.10
N ALA A 129 -9.25 4.51 -4.19
CA ALA A 129 -10.59 4.85 -3.72
C ALA A 129 -11.27 5.87 -4.63
N ASP A 130 -12.59 5.74 -4.79
CA ASP A 130 -13.41 6.74 -5.49
C ASP A 130 -13.72 7.93 -4.55
N GLY A 131 -13.03 9.05 -4.73
CA GLY A 131 -13.19 10.27 -3.93
C GLY A 131 -11.89 10.76 -3.32
N THR A 132 -11.97 11.69 -2.38
CA THR A 132 -10.80 12.34 -1.79
C THR A 132 -10.49 11.75 -0.42
N SER A 133 -9.27 11.28 -0.24
CA SER A 133 -8.71 10.93 1.07
C SER A 133 -7.70 11.96 1.51
N GLU A 134 -7.66 12.25 2.79
CA GLU A 134 -6.63 13.09 3.39
C GLU A 134 -5.65 12.22 4.16
N ILE A 135 -4.34 12.45 4.00
CA ILE A 135 -3.30 11.71 4.72
C ILE A 135 -2.50 12.68 5.58
N GLU A 136 -2.55 12.48 6.88
CA GLU A 136 -1.81 13.25 7.88
C GLU A 136 -0.46 12.60 8.22
N GLU A 137 0.40 13.34 8.93
CA GLU A 137 1.73 12.89 9.40
C GLU A 137 2.68 12.50 8.25
N ILE A 138 2.55 13.19 7.11
CA ILE A 138 3.29 12.90 5.88
C ILE A 138 4.82 13.01 6.00
N GLY A 139 5.35 13.62 7.06
CA GLY A 139 6.79 13.66 7.35
C GLY A 139 7.44 12.28 7.37
N HIS A 140 6.69 11.23 7.72
CA HIS A 140 7.16 9.84 7.62
C HIS A 140 7.40 9.41 6.17
N ILE A 141 6.56 9.87 5.24
CA ILE A 141 6.65 9.55 3.81
C ILE A 141 7.80 10.35 3.18
N GLU A 142 7.88 11.65 3.47
CA GLU A 142 8.86 12.57 2.87
C GLU A 142 10.31 12.21 3.18
N ARG A 143 10.56 11.53 4.31
CA ARG A 143 11.92 11.06 4.67
C ARG A 143 12.50 10.04 3.70
N GLY A 144 11.70 9.27 3.00
CA GLY A 144 12.17 8.16 2.17
C GLY A 144 11.65 8.14 0.76
N TYR A 145 10.65 8.97 0.44
CA TYR A 145 10.08 9.09 -0.90
C TYR A 145 10.24 10.52 -1.39
N GLU A 146 11.36 10.78 -2.05
CA GLU A 146 11.68 12.08 -2.61
C GLU A 146 10.60 12.54 -3.61
N ASN A 147 10.01 13.73 -3.37
CA ASN A 147 9.04 14.38 -4.27
C ASN A 147 7.90 13.46 -4.73
N ILE A 148 7.37 12.63 -3.83
CA ILE A 148 6.35 11.63 -4.14
C ILE A 148 5.11 12.24 -4.81
N VAL A 149 4.67 13.42 -4.36
CA VAL A 149 3.49 14.13 -4.90
C VAL A 149 3.73 14.50 -6.36
N GLU A 150 4.87 15.10 -6.68
CA GLU A 150 5.22 15.51 -8.05
C GLU A 150 5.38 14.30 -8.97
N LYS A 151 6.04 13.24 -8.49
CA LYS A 151 6.23 12.00 -9.25
C LYS A 151 4.89 11.33 -9.57
N LEU A 152 3.98 11.24 -8.61
CA LEU A 152 2.66 10.65 -8.84
C LEU A 152 1.78 11.52 -9.73
N ARG A 153 1.83 12.86 -9.61
CA ARG A 153 1.19 13.77 -10.56
C ARG A 153 1.71 13.58 -11.99
N GLY A 154 3.01 13.43 -12.15
CA GLY A 154 3.63 13.14 -13.46
C GLY A 154 3.14 11.83 -14.09
N LEU A 155 2.62 10.91 -13.28
CA LEU A 155 1.97 9.67 -13.71
C LEU A 155 0.44 9.80 -13.87
N GLY A 156 -0.13 11.00 -13.66
CA GLY A 156 -1.55 11.27 -13.84
C GLY A 156 -2.40 11.16 -12.57
N ALA A 157 -1.78 11.02 -11.38
CA ALA A 157 -2.52 11.01 -10.13
C ALA A 157 -3.04 12.41 -9.76
N ASP A 158 -4.29 12.49 -9.29
CA ASP A 158 -4.84 13.68 -8.66
C ASP A 158 -4.44 13.69 -7.18
N ILE A 159 -3.34 14.34 -6.88
CA ILE A 159 -2.75 14.39 -5.53
C ILE A 159 -2.14 15.78 -5.28
N SER A 160 -2.32 16.30 -4.08
CA SER A 160 -1.73 17.58 -3.66
C SER A 160 -1.26 17.54 -2.22
N LYS A 161 -0.23 18.32 -1.92
CA LYS A 161 0.17 18.63 -0.55
C LYS A 161 -0.52 19.90 -0.13
N VAL A 162 -1.19 19.88 1.03
CA VAL A 162 -1.88 21.02 1.62
C VAL A 162 -1.20 21.33 2.96
N GLU A 163 -0.82 22.59 3.15
CA GLU A 163 -0.37 23.08 4.45
C GLU A 163 -1.61 23.44 5.28
N ARG A 164 -1.82 22.74 6.40
CA ARG A 164 -2.83 23.15 7.37
C ARG A 164 -2.30 24.35 8.15
N VAL A 165 -2.98 25.47 8.04
CA VAL A 165 -2.78 26.61 8.96
C VAL A 165 -3.24 26.13 10.35
N PRO A 166 -2.42 26.27 11.41
CA PRO A 166 -2.84 25.89 12.76
C PRO A 166 -4.14 26.67 13.14
N ALA A 167 -5.11 25.95 13.69
CA ALA A 167 -6.41 26.51 14.07
C ALA A 167 -6.33 27.73 15.03
N ALA A 168 -5.19 27.95 15.68
CA ALA A 168 -4.91 29.12 16.50
C ALA A 168 -4.79 30.43 15.69
N LEU A 169 -4.57 30.37 14.39
CA LEU A 169 -4.51 31.55 13.50
C LEU A 169 -5.86 31.87 12.84
N GLU A 170 -6.79 30.91 12.75
CA GLU A 170 -8.14 31.15 12.24
C GLU A 170 -9.04 31.96 13.20
N GLN A 171 -8.70 32.00 14.50
CA GLN A 171 -9.43 32.78 15.51
C GLN A 171 -8.89 34.22 15.66
N ALA A 172 -7.88 34.61 14.92
CA ALA A 172 -7.22 35.91 15.00
C ALA A 172 -7.49 36.81 13.75
N LEU A 173 -8.28 36.34 12.81
CA LEU A 173 -8.81 37.10 11.66
C LEU A 173 -10.32 37.28 11.79
#